data_a2e3eca8a65b4939f1e45b5638ee9e58
#
_entry.id   a2e3eca8a65b4939f1e45b5638ee9e58
#
_cell.length_a   1.000
_cell.length_b   1.000
_cell.length_c   1.000
_cell.angle_alpha   90.00
_cell.angle_beta   90.00
_cell.angle_gamma   90.00
#
_symmetry.space_group_name_H-M   'P 1'
#
loop_
_entity.id
_entity.type
_entity.pdbx_description
1 polymer ?
#
loop_
_entity_poly.entity_id
_entity_poly.type
_entity_poly.pdbx_seq_one_letter_code
_entity_poly.pdbx_strand_id
1 'polypeptide(L)'
;MAHPNLIFDPDLLRRHDRPGPRYTSYPTAPQFTPEFRESALREVAAVTNGDPIPRPLSVYVHVPFCTSPCFYCGCNRIITRDKARGETYLTRLYREIGLMAPLFDRDRDIVQLHFGGGTPNFLAASQIAESVDVLRRHFSFASKGMDCSIELDPRFISPDEIGVLAEAGFNRASLGVQDFDPAVQQAVNRIQSVEETLAIVEACRRHGMRSVNIDLIYGLPMQTLEGFSRTLDITLQA
;
A
#
# COMPACT_ATOMS: atom_id res chain seq x y z
N MET A 1 -20.79 6.07 -16.73
CA MET A 1 -22.03 6.86 -16.41
C MET A 1 -21.62 8.01 -15.52
N ALA A 2 -21.81 9.26 -15.96
CA ALA A 2 -21.53 10.42 -15.10
C ALA A 2 -22.46 10.37 -13.87
N HIS A 3 -21.92 10.55 -12.68
CA HIS A 3 -22.67 10.58 -11.43
C HIS A 3 -23.64 11.79 -11.49
N PRO A 4 -24.97 11.63 -11.44
CA PRO A 4 -25.92 12.70 -11.75
C PRO A 4 -25.86 13.90 -10.78
N ASN A 5 -25.06 13.81 -9.71
CA ASN A 5 -24.93 14.85 -8.68
C ASN A 5 -23.53 15.48 -8.64
N LEU A 6 -22.65 15.20 -9.61
CA LEU A 6 -21.31 15.77 -9.64
C LEU A 6 -21.34 17.05 -10.47
N ILE A 7 -21.35 18.20 -9.77
CA ILE A 7 -21.25 19.51 -10.40
C ILE A 7 -19.79 19.94 -10.36
N PHE A 8 -19.20 20.12 -11.54
CA PHE A 8 -17.87 20.71 -11.65
C PHE A 8 -17.96 22.21 -11.36
N ASP A 9 -17.35 22.66 -10.26
CA ASP A 9 -17.30 24.07 -9.84
C ASP A 9 -15.86 24.59 -9.94
N PRO A 10 -15.50 25.33 -11.00
CA PRO A 10 -14.15 25.88 -11.17
C PRO A 10 -13.78 26.92 -10.12
N ASP A 11 -14.76 27.64 -9.54
CA ASP A 11 -14.49 28.65 -8.53
C ASP A 11 -14.20 28.02 -7.18
N LEU A 12 -14.86 26.93 -6.85
CA LEU A 12 -14.55 26.12 -5.67
C LEU A 12 -13.12 25.55 -5.77
N LEU A 13 -12.76 25.00 -6.94
CA LEU A 13 -11.40 24.49 -7.17
C LEU A 13 -10.35 25.59 -7.01
N ARG A 14 -10.51 26.74 -7.70
CA ARG A 14 -9.57 27.87 -7.60
C ARG A 14 -9.42 28.40 -6.16
N ARG A 15 -10.50 28.39 -5.38
CA ARG A 15 -10.49 28.83 -3.98
C ARG A 15 -9.67 27.92 -3.10
N HIS A 16 -9.71 26.59 -3.33
CA HIS A 16 -9.10 25.55 -2.51
C HIS A 16 -7.81 24.98 -3.07
N ASP A 17 -7.46 25.29 -4.33
CA ASP A 17 -6.18 24.93 -4.95
C ASP A 17 -5.05 25.75 -4.35
N ARG A 18 -4.55 25.31 -3.21
CA ARG A 18 -3.45 25.96 -2.47
C ARG A 18 -2.38 24.92 -2.15
N PRO A 19 -1.10 25.28 -2.25
CA PRO A 19 -0.03 24.45 -1.72
C PRO A 19 -0.28 24.15 -0.25
N GLY A 20 -0.27 22.90 0.12
CA GLY A 20 -0.44 22.44 1.50
C GLY A 20 0.62 21.41 1.88
N PRO A 21 0.97 21.31 3.17
CA PRO A 21 1.83 20.25 3.63
C PRO A 21 1.14 18.88 3.44
N ARG A 22 1.93 17.83 3.27
CA ARG A 22 1.42 16.46 3.25
C ARG A 22 0.96 16.07 4.65
N TYR A 23 -0.33 16.02 4.88
CA TYR A 23 -0.91 15.56 6.13
C TYR A 23 -1.19 14.06 6.07
N THR A 24 -0.13 13.25 6.07
CA THR A 24 -0.24 11.78 6.08
C THR A 24 -0.32 11.22 7.49
N SER A 25 0.05 12.00 8.49
CA SER A 25 0.02 11.62 9.90
C SER A 25 -0.06 12.88 10.80
N TYR A 26 -0.44 12.69 12.06
CA TYR A 26 -0.34 13.70 13.09
C TYR A 26 0.44 13.16 14.30
N PRO A 27 1.52 13.82 14.72
CA PRO A 27 2.13 14.99 14.08
C PRO A 27 2.65 14.68 12.67
N THR A 28 2.82 15.70 11.83
CA THR A 28 3.42 15.54 10.49
C THR A 28 4.91 15.23 10.59
N ALA A 29 5.46 14.53 9.60
CA ALA A 29 6.84 14.05 9.61
C ALA A 29 7.90 15.14 9.95
N PRO A 30 7.79 16.42 9.51
CA PRO A 30 8.70 17.48 9.93
C PRO A 30 8.72 17.79 11.45
N GLN A 31 7.70 17.33 12.17
CA GLN A 31 7.60 17.51 13.63
C GLN A 31 8.17 16.34 14.43
N PHE A 32 8.60 15.27 13.76
CA PHE A 32 9.24 14.13 14.43
C PHE A 32 10.60 14.56 14.95
N THR A 33 10.87 14.17 16.19
CA THR A 33 12.12 14.50 16.88
C THR A 33 12.85 13.23 17.33
N PRO A 34 14.18 13.26 17.48
CA PRO A 34 14.95 12.12 17.94
C PRO A 34 14.76 11.81 19.45
N GLU A 35 14.02 12.66 20.18
CA GLU A 35 13.73 12.44 21.60
C GLU A 35 12.72 11.33 21.83
N PHE A 36 11.86 10.99 20.84
CA PHE A 36 10.98 9.83 20.96
C PHE A 36 11.79 8.54 20.89
N ARG A 37 12.00 7.92 22.05
CA ARG A 37 12.84 6.73 22.23
C ARG A 37 12.01 5.51 22.62
N GLU A 38 12.67 4.36 22.73
CA GLU A 38 12.05 3.09 23.11
C GLU A 38 11.26 3.19 24.43
N SER A 39 11.77 3.92 25.43
CA SER A 39 11.07 4.13 26.70
C SER A 39 9.71 4.82 26.51
N ALA A 40 9.67 5.85 25.66
CA ALA A 40 8.42 6.55 25.34
C ALA A 40 7.43 5.65 24.59
N LEU A 41 7.91 4.83 23.64
CA LEU A 41 7.08 3.84 22.96
C LEU A 41 6.46 2.84 23.95
N ARG A 42 7.25 2.31 24.89
CA ARG A 42 6.78 1.38 25.91
C ARG A 42 5.75 2.01 26.85
N GLU A 43 5.97 3.26 27.24
CA GLU A 43 5.03 4.02 28.07
C GLU A 43 3.69 4.24 27.35
N VAL A 44 3.72 4.69 26.08
CA VAL A 44 2.50 4.90 25.28
C VAL A 44 1.76 3.57 25.07
N ALA A 45 2.47 2.48 24.79
CA ALA A 45 1.86 1.15 24.66
C ALA A 45 1.17 0.73 25.95
N ALA A 46 1.83 0.86 27.08
CA ALA A 46 1.27 0.53 28.40
C ALA A 46 0.03 1.37 28.75
N VAL A 47 0.09 2.69 28.52
CA VAL A 47 -1.06 3.58 28.72
C VAL A 47 -2.24 3.17 27.84
N THR A 48 -2.01 2.85 26.57
CA THR A 48 -3.11 2.46 25.67
C THR A 48 -3.67 1.07 25.92
N ASN A 49 -2.87 0.16 26.53
CA ASN A 49 -3.37 -1.15 26.99
C ASN A 49 -4.27 -0.99 28.22
N GLY A 50 -3.95 -0.03 29.12
CA GLY A 50 -4.74 0.22 30.34
C GLY A 50 -6.05 0.99 30.10
N ASP A 51 -6.39 1.33 28.87
CA ASP A 51 -7.66 1.98 28.54
C ASP A 51 -8.83 1.01 28.85
N PRO A 52 -9.92 1.45 29.54
CA PRO A 52 -11.06 0.59 29.83
C PRO A 52 -11.68 -0.09 28.61
N ILE A 53 -11.54 0.50 27.44
CA ILE A 53 -11.91 -0.06 26.13
C ILE A 53 -10.71 0.09 25.22
N PRO A 54 -9.74 -0.85 25.25
CA PRO A 54 -8.54 -0.75 24.43
C PRO A 54 -8.88 -0.70 22.93
N ARG A 55 -8.29 0.24 22.23
CA ARG A 55 -8.51 0.36 20.78
C ARG A 55 -7.86 -0.82 20.05
N PRO A 56 -8.50 -1.33 18.99
CA PRO A 56 -7.88 -2.33 18.13
C PRO A 56 -6.62 -1.79 17.45
N LEU A 57 -5.83 -2.70 16.91
CA LEU A 57 -4.56 -2.37 16.28
C LEU A 57 -4.70 -2.23 14.77
N SER A 58 -3.95 -1.28 14.21
CA SER A 58 -3.67 -1.17 12.78
C SER A 58 -2.16 -1.39 12.57
N VAL A 59 -1.81 -2.31 11.68
CA VAL A 59 -0.42 -2.66 11.39
C VAL A 59 -0.07 -2.27 9.96
N TYR A 60 1.05 -1.57 9.81
CA TYR A 60 1.65 -1.23 8.52
C TYR A 60 3.01 -1.91 8.39
N VAL A 61 3.21 -2.66 7.31
CA VAL A 61 4.49 -3.28 6.95
C VAL A 61 5.09 -2.52 5.76
N HIS A 62 6.23 -1.89 5.98
CA HIS A 62 6.94 -1.14 4.95
C HIS A 62 7.99 -2.00 4.24
N VAL A 63 7.73 -2.39 2.99
CA VAL A 63 8.71 -3.09 2.15
C VAL A 63 9.46 -2.06 1.30
N PRO A 64 10.74 -1.75 1.59
CA PRO A 64 11.40 -0.58 1.01
C PRO A 64 11.95 -0.80 -0.40
N PHE A 65 11.80 -1.97 -0.99
CA PHE A 65 12.49 -2.31 -2.23
C PHE A 65 11.67 -2.02 -3.49
N CYS A 66 12.36 -1.55 -4.55
CA CYS A 66 11.87 -1.51 -5.92
C CYS A 66 12.95 -2.01 -6.88
N THR A 67 12.56 -2.65 -7.98
CA THR A 67 13.51 -3.15 -9.00
C THR A 67 14.03 -2.07 -9.93
N SER A 68 13.26 -0.97 -10.10
CA SER A 68 13.61 0.17 -10.93
C SER A 68 13.02 1.47 -10.36
N PRO A 69 13.64 2.63 -10.59
CA PRO A 69 13.09 3.91 -10.16
C PRO A 69 11.98 4.37 -11.11
N CYS A 70 10.85 4.82 -10.57
CA CYS A 70 9.91 5.65 -11.29
C CYS A 70 10.25 7.12 -11.02
N PHE A 71 10.29 7.97 -12.08
CA PHE A 71 10.87 9.32 -11.95
C PHE A 71 9.97 10.31 -11.19
N TYR A 72 8.70 10.01 -11.00
CA TYR A 72 7.78 10.79 -10.18
C TYR A 72 7.78 10.42 -8.69
N CYS A 73 8.42 9.30 -8.33
CA CYS A 73 8.20 8.66 -7.03
C CYS A 73 8.94 9.33 -5.88
N GLY A 74 8.22 9.73 -4.83
CA GLY A 74 8.73 10.26 -3.57
C GLY A 74 8.74 9.29 -2.40
N CYS A 75 8.52 7.99 -2.62
CA CYS A 75 8.50 6.98 -1.55
C CYS A 75 9.88 6.79 -0.91
N ASN A 76 9.88 6.42 0.36
CA ASN A 76 11.10 5.94 1.03
C ASN A 76 11.43 4.54 0.51
N ARG A 77 12.40 4.46 -0.42
CA ARG A 77 12.70 3.23 -1.15
C ARG A 77 14.18 3.00 -1.41
N ILE A 78 14.52 1.75 -1.61
CA ILE A 78 15.84 1.27 -2.02
C ILE A 78 15.70 0.59 -3.38
N ILE A 79 16.37 1.13 -4.40
CA ILE A 79 16.39 0.51 -5.73
C ILE A 79 17.40 -0.62 -5.74
N THR A 80 16.92 -1.84 -6.01
CA THR A 80 17.78 -3.03 -6.09
C THR A 80 17.12 -4.14 -6.89
N ARG A 81 17.92 -4.96 -7.57
CA ARG A 81 17.50 -6.22 -8.22
C ARG A 81 17.94 -7.45 -7.43
N ASP A 82 18.71 -7.24 -6.39
CA ASP A 82 19.22 -8.30 -5.53
C ASP A 82 18.11 -8.81 -4.59
N LYS A 83 17.54 -9.95 -4.93
CA LYS A 83 16.47 -10.60 -4.17
C LYS A 83 16.91 -11.10 -2.79
N ALA A 84 18.20 -11.36 -2.57
CA ALA A 84 18.73 -11.79 -1.26
C ALA A 84 18.56 -10.69 -0.19
N ARG A 85 18.46 -9.43 -0.58
CA ARG A 85 18.13 -8.34 0.35
C ARG A 85 16.73 -8.48 0.95
N GLY A 86 15.79 -9.11 0.22
CA GLY A 86 14.47 -9.44 0.76
C GLY A 86 14.54 -10.41 1.92
N GLU A 87 15.37 -11.45 1.83
CA GLU A 87 15.56 -12.44 2.91
C GLU A 87 16.17 -11.80 4.17
N THR A 88 17.19 -10.96 3.98
CA THR A 88 17.78 -10.19 5.09
C THR A 88 16.76 -9.26 5.75
N TYR A 89 15.91 -8.61 4.94
CA TYR A 89 14.81 -7.77 5.44
C TYR A 89 13.81 -8.58 6.26
N LEU A 90 13.36 -9.73 5.75
CA LEU A 90 12.40 -10.60 6.44
C LEU A 90 12.92 -11.08 7.79
N THR A 91 14.20 -11.46 7.86
CA THR A 91 14.84 -11.83 9.13
C THR A 91 14.75 -10.70 10.18
N ARG A 92 14.93 -9.44 9.74
CA ARG A 92 14.80 -8.27 10.61
C ARG A 92 13.35 -7.95 10.97
N LEU A 93 12.44 -8.05 9.99
CA LEU A 93 11.01 -7.85 10.20
C LEU A 93 10.46 -8.85 11.22
N TYR A 94 10.82 -10.12 11.12
CA TYR A 94 10.36 -11.15 12.08
C TYR A 94 10.90 -10.90 13.49
N ARG A 95 12.12 -10.43 13.59
CA ARG A 95 12.67 -9.99 14.89
C ARG A 95 11.92 -8.77 15.44
N GLU A 96 11.61 -7.78 14.60
CA GLU A 96 10.86 -6.58 14.99
C GLU A 96 9.47 -6.96 15.48
N ILE A 97 8.75 -7.82 14.76
CA ILE A 97 7.44 -8.35 15.18
C ILE A 97 7.54 -8.97 16.59
N GLY A 98 8.56 -9.80 16.83
CA GLY A 98 8.78 -10.43 18.13
C GLY A 98 9.10 -9.45 19.27
N LEU A 99 9.72 -8.32 18.96
CA LEU A 99 10.02 -7.25 19.94
C LEU A 99 8.79 -6.34 20.20
N MET A 100 7.98 -6.09 19.16
CA MET A 100 6.81 -5.21 19.24
C MET A 100 5.60 -5.90 19.88
N ALA A 101 5.36 -7.16 19.56
CA ALA A 101 4.17 -7.88 20.02
C ALA A 101 3.97 -7.88 21.54
N PRO A 102 5.02 -8.09 22.40
CA PRO A 102 4.85 -8.05 23.85
C PRO A 102 4.47 -6.69 24.43
N LEU A 103 4.51 -5.62 23.62
CA LEU A 103 4.10 -4.28 24.06
C LEU A 103 2.59 -4.08 24.05
N PHE A 104 1.85 -4.94 23.35
CA PHE A 104 0.41 -4.82 23.17
C PHE A 104 -0.32 -6.06 23.74
N ASP A 105 -1.41 -5.82 24.45
CA ASP A 105 -2.19 -6.90 25.03
C ASP A 105 -2.92 -7.69 23.94
N ARG A 106 -3.07 -9.00 24.13
CA ARG A 106 -3.65 -9.91 23.15
C ARG A 106 -5.16 -9.77 22.94
N ASP A 107 -5.83 -9.03 23.77
CA ASP A 107 -7.24 -8.64 23.60
C ASP A 107 -7.43 -7.47 22.61
N ARG A 108 -6.32 -6.89 22.13
CA ARG A 108 -6.31 -5.87 21.10
C ARG A 108 -6.11 -6.50 19.72
N ASP A 109 -7.22 -6.85 19.09
CA ASP A 109 -7.19 -7.45 17.75
C ASP A 109 -6.63 -6.50 16.70
N ILE A 110 -5.81 -7.04 15.78
CA ILE A 110 -5.52 -6.36 14.51
C ILE A 110 -6.79 -6.37 13.67
N VAL A 111 -7.33 -5.19 13.38
CA VAL A 111 -8.48 -4.98 12.49
C VAL A 111 -8.06 -4.50 11.10
N GLN A 112 -6.83 -3.99 10.97
CA GLN A 112 -6.28 -3.49 9.73
C GLN A 112 -4.81 -3.91 9.59
N LEU A 113 -4.48 -4.51 8.43
CA LEU A 113 -3.11 -4.82 8.03
C LEU A 113 -2.87 -4.25 6.63
N HIS A 114 -1.79 -3.49 6.47
CA HIS A 114 -1.41 -2.92 5.19
C HIS A 114 0.06 -3.20 4.86
N PHE A 115 0.31 -3.73 3.68
CA PHE A 115 1.65 -3.86 3.11
C PHE A 115 1.84 -2.78 2.04
N GLY A 116 2.83 -1.91 2.25
CA GLY A 116 3.12 -0.80 1.34
C GLY A 116 4.61 -0.47 1.29
N GLY A 117 4.94 0.71 0.75
CA GLY A 117 6.29 1.26 0.79
C GLY A 117 6.92 1.54 -0.57
N GLY A 118 7.96 0.81 -0.94
CA GLY A 118 8.51 0.81 -2.29
C GLY A 118 7.63 -0.03 -3.21
N THR A 119 7.75 -1.35 -3.09
CA THR A 119 6.95 -2.32 -3.85
C THR A 119 6.87 -3.61 -3.04
N PRO A 120 5.77 -3.92 -2.34
CA PRO A 120 5.66 -5.11 -1.53
C PRO A 120 5.92 -6.41 -2.29
N ASN A 121 5.45 -6.52 -3.53
CA ASN A 121 5.72 -7.66 -4.40
C ASN A 121 7.12 -7.67 -5.04
N PHE A 122 8.08 -6.90 -4.49
CA PHE A 122 9.50 -7.22 -4.58
C PHE A 122 9.80 -8.56 -3.87
N LEU A 123 9.11 -8.84 -2.78
CA LEU A 123 9.09 -10.16 -2.14
C LEU A 123 8.22 -11.11 -2.95
N ALA A 124 8.52 -12.40 -2.89
CA ALA A 124 7.64 -13.43 -3.45
C ALA A 124 6.32 -13.48 -2.66
N ALA A 125 5.23 -13.87 -3.31
CA ALA A 125 3.92 -13.99 -2.65
C ALA A 125 3.96 -14.95 -1.45
N SER A 126 4.74 -16.03 -1.53
CA SER A 126 4.96 -16.95 -0.42
C SER A 126 5.67 -16.31 0.78
N GLN A 127 6.62 -15.41 0.55
CA GLN A 127 7.32 -14.66 1.60
C GLN A 127 6.40 -13.64 2.29
N ILE A 128 5.49 -13.03 1.52
CA ILE A 128 4.46 -12.13 2.05
C ILE A 128 3.48 -12.94 2.90
N ALA A 129 3.01 -14.10 2.42
CA ALA A 129 2.14 -15.01 3.16
C ALA A 129 2.78 -15.47 4.47
N GLU A 130 4.05 -15.89 4.44
CA GLU A 130 4.82 -16.23 5.64
C GLU A 130 4.87 -15.06 6.65
N SER A 131 5.05 -13.83 6.17
CA SER A 131 5.06 -12.65 7.03
C SER A 131 3.71 -12.44 7.75
N VAL A 132 2.60 -12.71 7.06
CA VAL A 132 1.26 -12.69 7.68
C VAL A 132 1.12 -13.79 8.72
N ASP A 133 1.65 -14.99 8.47
CA ASP A 133 1.63 -16.09 9.44
C ASP A 133 2.50 -15.78 10.66
N VAL A 134 3.64 -15.11 10.49
CA VAL A 134 4.43 -14.62 11.62
C VAL A 134 3.62 -13.63 12.46
N LEU A 135 2.94 -12.67 11.83
CA LEU A 135 2.07 -11.73 12.53
C LEU A 135 0.96 -12.46 13.31
N ARG A 136 0.30 -13.46 12.71
CA ARG A 136 -0.76 -14.25 13.36
C ARG A 136 -0.28 -15.05 14.59
N ARG A 137 0.98 -15.48 14.59
CA ARG A 137 1.56 -16.15 15.76
C ARG A 137 1.80 -15.20 16.95
N HIS A 138 1.99 -13.93 16.65
CA HIS A 138 2.36 -12.92 17.65
C HIS A 138 1.20 -12.04 18.11
N PHE A 139 0.22 -11.79 17.26
CA PHE A 139 -0.92 -10.91 17.52
C PHE A 139 -2.26 -11.65 17.33
N SER A 140 -3.29 -11.15 17.99
CA SER A 140 -4.67 -11.54 17.69
C SER A 140 -5.17 -10.80 16.46
N PHE A 141 -5.97 -11.47 15.64
CA PHE A 141 -6.57 -10.91 14.43
C PHE A 141 -8.09 -10.93 14.57
N ALA A 142 -8.75 -9.85 14.17
CA ALA A 142 -10.19 -9.80 14.19
C ALA A 142 -10.80 -10.91 13.30
N SER A 143 -11.74 -11.66 13.84
CA SER A 143 -12.41 -12.75 13.12
C SER A 143 -13.38 -12.26 12.04
N LYS A 144 -13.82 -11.00 12.11
CA LYS A 144 -14.74 -10.36 11.18
C LYS A 144 -14.34 -8.93 10.88
N GLY A 145 -14.64 -8.47 9.68
CA GLY A 145 -14.44 -7.06 9.30
C GLY A 145 -12.98 -6.63 9.14
N MET A 146 -12.04 -7.56 9.15
CA MET A 146 -10.63 -7.24 8.95
C MET A 146 -10.38 -6.63 7.58
N ASP A 147 -9.60 -5.57 7.55
CA ASP A 147 -9.11 -4.90 6.34
C ASP A 147 -7.64 -5.29 6.11
N CYS A 148 -7.39 -6.16 5.13
CA CYS A 148 -6.04 -6.62 4.80
C CYS A 148 -5.71 -6.19 3.38
N SER A 149 -4.83 -5.21 3.23
CA SER A 149 -4.54 -4.54 1.96
C SER A 149 -3.07 -4.60 1.59
N ILE A 150 -2.80 -4.60 0.28
CA ILE A 150 -1.46 -4.62 -0.28
C ILE A 150 -1.35 -3.71 -1.50
N GLU A 151 -0.24 -2.95 -1.57
CA GLU A 151 0.18 -2.22 -2.77
C GLU A 151 0.92 -3.16 -3.71
N LEU A 152 0.56 -3.17 -4.98
CA LEU A 152 1.15 -4.04 -5.99
C LEU A 152 1.64 -3.24 -7.21
N ASP A 153 2.79 -3.64 -7.71
CA ASP A 153 3.23 -3.28 -9.03
C ASP A 153 2.86 -4.42 -9.99
N PRO A 154 1.90 -4.22 -10.90
CA PRO A 154 1.37 -5.28 -11.77
C PRO A 154 2.43 -5.87 -12.71
N ARG A 155 3.55 -5.18 -12.94
CA ARG A 155 4.65 -5.67 -13.79
C ARG A 155 5.43 -6.85 -13.19
N PHE A 156 5.29 -7.10 -11.89
CA PHE A 156 6.14 -8.03 -11.12
C PHE A 156 5.31 -9.03 -10.29
N ILE A 157 4.09 -9.30 -10.70
CA ILE A 157 3.23 -10.29 -10.08
C ILE A 157 2.42 -11.01 -11.14
N SER A 158 2.21 -12.30 -10.97
CA SER A 158 1.38 -13.13 -11.83
C SER A 158 -0.04 -13.30 -11.26
N PRO A 159 -1.04 -13.66 -12.10
CA PRO A 159 -2.38 -14.01 -11.63
C PRO A 159 -2.42 -15.12 -10.58
N ASP A 160 -1.53 -16.11 -10.66
CA ASP A 160 -1.47 -17.22 -9.68
C ASP A 160 -0.98 -16.73 -8.30
N GLU A 161 -0.03 -15.79 -8.28
CA GLU A 161 0.47 -15.21 -7.03
C GLU A 161 -0.60 -14.39 -6.30
N ILE A 162 -1.58 -13.82 -7.01
CA ILE A 162 -2.75 -13.19 -6.39
C ILE A 162 -3.55 -14.20 -5.57
N GLY A 163 -3.67 -15.46 -6.04
CA GLY A 163 -4.29 -16.54 -5.27
C GLY A 163 -3.60 -16.76 -3.92
N VAL A 164 -2.27 -16.85 -3.92
CA VAL A 164 -1.47 -17.00 -2.70
C VAL A 164 -1.71 -15.84 -1.71
N LEU A 165 -1.76 -14.61 -2.21
CA LEU A 165 -2.05 -13.44 -1.37
C LEU A 165 -3.47 -13.48 -0.81
N ALA A 166 -4.46 -13.86 -1.61
CA ALA A 166 -5.85 -13.98 -1.15
C ALA A 166 -5.99 -15.06 -0.07
N GLU A 167 -5.35 -16.22 -0.22
CA GLU A 167 -5.30 -17.30 0.78
C GLU A 167 -4.60 -16.83 2.07
N ALA A 168 -3.59 -15.99 1.98
CA ALA A 168 -2.96 -15.36 3.14
C ALA A 168 -3.89 -14.37 3.88
N GLY A 169 -5.02 -13.99 3.26
CA GLY A 169 -6.05 -13.15 3.85
C GLY A 169 -6.11 -11.73 3.31
N PHE A 170 -5.32 -11.41 2.28
CA PHE A 170 -5.46 -10.10 1.62
C PHE A 170 -6.81 -10.03 0.90
N ASN A 171 -7.56 -8.98 1.19
CA ASN A 171 -8.89 -8.75 0.64
C ASN A 171 -9.04 -7.42 -0.09
N ARG A 172 -7.95 -6.66 -0.18
CA ARG A 172 -7.85 -5.40 -0.94
C ARG A 172 -6.49 -5.30 -1.61
N ALA A 173 -6.47 -4.84 -2.85
CA ALA A 173 -5.25 -4.53 -3.60
C ALA A 173 -5.27 -3.10 -4.11
N SER A 174 -4.12 -2.42 -4.10
CA SER A 174 -3.91 -1.16 -4.82
C SER A 174 -2.85 -1.37 -5.89
N LEU A 175 -3.23 -1.12 -7.15
CA LEU A 175 -2.38 -1.32 -8.31
C LEU A 175 -1.85 0.02 -8.80
N GLY A 176 -0.53 0.20 -8.76
CA GLY A 176 0.11 1.39 -9.33
C GLY A 176 0.11 1.31 -10.85
N VAL A 177 -0.77 2.06 -11.52
CA VAL A 177 -0.85 2.17 -12.98
C VAL A 177 -0.27 3.49 -13.47
N GLN A 178 -0.71 4.58 -12.91
CA GLN A 178 -0.33 5.97 -13.16
C GLN A 178 -0.85 6.51 -14.50
N ASP A 179 -0.55 5.86 -15.61
CA ASP A 179 -1.05 6.16 -16.95
C ASP A 179 -0.85 4.96 -17.88
N PHE A 180 -1.72 4.80 -18.87
CA PHE A 180 -1.58 3.79 -19.92
C PHE A 180 -0.96 4.32 -21.23
N ASP A 181 -0.76 5.64 -21.38
CA ASP A 181 -0.11 6.19 -22.56
C ASP A 181 1.37 5.81 -22.61
N PRO A 182 1.85 5.15 -23.70
CA PRO A 182 3.22 4.68 -23.80
C PRO A 182 4.28 5.80 -23.73
N ALA A 183 3.98 7.01 -24.23
CA ALA A 183 4.90 8.14 -24.18
C ALA A 183 5.06 8.65 -22.75
N VAL A 184 3.97 8.69 -21.98
CA VAL A 184 3.97 9.03 -20.55
C VAL A 184 4.74 7.96 -19.77
N GLN A 185 4.43 6.68 -19.98
CA GLN A 185 5.11 5.56 -19.31
C GLN A 185 6.62 5.58 -19.54
N GLN A 186 7.05 5.83 -20.77
CA GLN A 186 8.47 5.97 -21.10
C GLN A 186 9.11 7.16 -20.40
N ALA A 187 8.43 8.32 -20.40
CA ALA A 187 8.93 9.54 -19.76
C ALA A 187 9.12 9.39 -18.24
N VAL A 188 8.29 8.56 -17.57
CA VAL A 188 8.36 8.32 -16.13
C VAL A 188 9.06 7.01 -15.74
N ASN A 189 9.63 6.28 -16.69
CA ASN A 189 10.29 4.99 -16.52
C ASN A 189 9.40 3.94 -15.85
N ARG A 190 8.14 3.83 -16.32
CA ARG A 190 7.17 2.85 -15.82
C ARG A 190 6.37 2.26 -16.97
N ILE A 191 6.98 1.35 -17.72
CA ILE A 191 6.36 0.69 -18.87
C ILE A 191 5.62 -0.54 -18.38
N GLN A 192 4.33 -0.62 -18.68
CA GLN A 192 3.43 -1.74 -18.36
C GLN A 192 2.31 -1.82 -19.40
N SER A 193 1.89 -3.01 -19.77
CA SER A 193 0.78 -3.18 -20.71
C SER A 193 -0.58 -3.05 -20.03
N VAL A 194 -1.59 -2.70 -20.80
CA VAL A 194 -3.00 -2.69 -20.36
C VAL A 194 -3.42 -4.12 -20.01
N GLU A 195 -3.09 -5.07 -20.88
CA GLU A 195 -3.50 -6.48 -20.77
C GLU A 195 -2.97 -7.13 -19.50
N GLU A 196 -1.67 -6.95 -19.20
CA GLU A 196 -1.07 -7.47 -17.96
C GLU A 196 -1.73 -6.86 -16.72
N THR A 197 -1.97 -5.55 -16.75
CA THR A 197 -2.62 -4.85 -15.63
C THR A 197 -4.04 -5.35 -15.41
N LEU A 198 -4.84 -5.47 -16.48
CA LEU A 198 -6.22 -5.96 -16.39
C LEU A 198 -6.31 -7.43 -15.98
N ALA A 199 -5.34 -8.26 -16.38
CA ALA A 199 -5.24 -9.64 -15.93
C ALA A 199 -5.06 -9.73 -14.40
N ILE A 200 -4.29 -8.83 -13.80
CA ILE A 200 -4.14 -8.76 -12.34
C ILE A 200 -5.42 -8.27 -11.66
N VAL A 201 -6.11 -7.28 -12.21
CA VAL A 201 -7.41 -6.82 -11.70
C VAL A 201 -8.42 -7.98 -11.69
N GLU A 202 -8.51 -8.71 -12.79
CA GLU A 202 -9.40 -9.88 -12.92
C GLU A 202 -9.01 -10.99 -11.93
N ALA A 203 -7.72 -11.27 -11.77
CA ALA A 203 -7.24 -12.24 -10.78
C ALA A 203 -7.65 -11.84 -9.36
N CYS A 204 -7.50 -10.57 -8.98
CA CYS A 204 -7.94 -10.07 -7.68
C CYS A 204 -9.45 -10.34 -7.45
N ARG A 205 -10.28 -10.06 -8.45
CA ARG A 205 -11.72 -10.30 -8.36
C ARG A 205 -12.06 -11.79 -8.29
N ARG A 206 -11.44 -12.60 -9.13
CA ARG A 206 -11.64 -14.06 -9.17
C ARG A 206 -11.28 -14.73 -7.85
N HIS A 207 -10.25 -14.24 -7.16
CA HIS A 207 -9.84 -14.71 -5.83
C HIS A 207 -10.57 -14.00 -4.67
N GLY A 208 -11.64 -13.26 -4.95
CA GLY A 208 -12.54 -12.72 -3.94
C GLY A 208 -12.03 -11.48 -3.19
N MET A 209 -11.05 -10.76 -3.74
CA MET A 209 -10.69 -9.46 -3.18
C MET A 209 -11.87 -8.49 -3.33
N ARG A 210 -12.33 -7.94 -2.22
CA ARG A 210 -13.54 -7.10 -2.16
C ARG A 210 -13.33 -5.68 -2.70
N SER A 211 -12.05 -5.25 -2.83
CA SER A 211 -11.71 -3.93 -3.36
C SER A 211 -10.40 -4.02 -4.15
N VAL A 212 -10.44 -3.50 -5.37
CA VAL A 212 -9.25 -3.29 -6.19
C VAL A 212 -9.20 -1.79 -6.52
N ASN A 213 -8.16 -1.12 -6.07
CA ASN A 213 -7.89 0.28 -6.36
C ASN A 213 -6.87 0.38 -7.48
N ILE A 214 -7.04 1.33 -8.37
CA ILE A 214 -6.10 1.66 -9.43
C ILE A 214 -5.60 3.09 -9.22
N ASP A 215 -4.31 3.23 -8.98
CA ASP A 215 -3.67 4.52 -8.76
C ASP A 215 -3.31 5.17 -10.09
N LEU A 216 -3.80 6.38 -10.32
CA LEU A 216 -3.51 7.19 -11.49
C LEU A 216 -2.88 8.53 -11.06
N ILE A 217 -2.00 9.09 -11.91
CA ILE A 217 -1.39 10.39 -11.68
C ILE A 217 -1.69 11.31 -12.87
N TYR A 218 -2.26 12.47 -12.60
CA TYR A 218 -2.41 13.53 -13.61
C TYR A 218 -1.24 14.51 -13.55
N GLY A 219 -0.95 15.16 -14.67
CA GLY A 219 0.13 16.14 -14.79
C GLY A 219 1.52 15.52 -14.96
N LEU A 220 1.60 14.26 -15.40
CA LEU A 220 2.88 13.62 -15.73
C LEU A 220 3.48 14.22 -17.03
N PRO A 221 4.82 14.14 -17.21
CA PRO A 221 5.44 14.53 -18.48
C PRO A 221 4.82 13.81 -19.67
N MET A 222 4.67 14.50 -20.78
CA MET A 222 4.07 14.02 -22.05
C MET A 222 2.57 13.71 -21.97
N GLN A 223 1.92 13.85 -20.83
CA GLN A 223 0.49 13.61 -20.68
C GLN A 223 -0.34 14.68 -21.36
N THR A 224 -1.38 14.28 -22.09
CA THR A 224 -2.38 15.15 -22.70
C THR A 224 -3.77 14.87 -22.11
N LEU A 225 -4.70 15.80 -22.24
CA LEU A 225 -6.08 15.60 -21.78
C LEU A 225 -6.73 14.40 -22.48
N GLU A 226 -6.53 14.27 -23.79
CA GLU A 226 -7.05 13.15 -24.58
C GLU A 226 -6.40 11.82 -24.18
N GLY A 227 -5.08 11.81 -23.91
CA GLY A 227 -4.34 10.64 -23.44
C GLY A 227 -4.84 10.17 -22.08
N PHE A 228 -4.96 11.10 -21.13
CA PHE A 228 -5.45 10.77 -19.80
C PHE A 228 -6.93 10.37 -19.79
N SER A 229 -7.77 10.97 -20.66
CA SER A 229 -9.16 10.53 -20.84
C SER A 229 -9.22 9.06 -21.29
N ARG A 230 -8.38 8.65 -22.26
CA ARG A 230 -8.29 7.23 -22.65
C ARG A 230 -7.86 6.33 -21.51
N THR A 231 -6.90 6.77 -20.70
CA THR A 231 -6.47 6.02 -19.49
C THR A 231 -7.64 5.85 -18.51
N LEU A 232 -8.44 6.88 -18.30
CA LEU A 232 -9.65 6.80 -17.48
C LEU A 232 -10.69 5.84 -18.08
N ASP A 233 -10.93 5.89 -19.39
CA ASP A 233 -11.88 5.00 -20.06
C ASP A 233 -11.48 3.52 -19.91
N ILE A 234 -10.19 3.20 -20.08
CA ILE A 234 -9.67 1.85 -19.87
C ILE A 234 -9.86 1.43 -18.40
N THR A 235 -9.56 2.32 -17.47
CA THR A 235 -9.68 2.04 -16.02
C THR A 235 -11.14 1.80 -15.61
N LEU A 236 -12.09 2.55 -16.18
CA LEU A 236 -13.53 2.39 -15.89
C LEU A 236 -14.14 1.13 -16.50
N GLN A 237 -13.52 0.57 -17.53
CA GLN A 237 -13.93 -0.70 -18.13
C GLN A 237 -13.32 -1.92 -17.43
N ALA A 238 -12.30 -1.68 -16.62
CA ALA A 238 -11.66 -2.71 -15.80
C ALA A 238 -12.56 -3.07 -14.63
#